data_809ffb519bdc3d5ccd3b9bf28c053b7c
#
_entry.id   809ffb519bdc3d5ccd3b9bf28c053b7c
#
_cell.length_a   1.000
_cell.length_b   1.000
_cell.length_c   1.000
_cell.angle_alpha   90.00
_cell.angle_beta   90.00
_cell.angle_gamma   90.00
#
_symmetry.space_group_name_H-M   'P 1'
#
loop_
_entity.id
_entity.type
_entity.pdbx_description
1 polymer ?
#
loop_
_entity_poly.entity_id
_entity_poly.type
_entity_poly.pdbx_seq_one_letter_code
_entity_poly.pdbx_strand_id
1 'polypeptide(L)'
;MQNQKLRGIVVVDVGYTNTKAILFSSDLKIIFERKIASSHVAGPDYKIIDPVPVFSFLQNALPELDAILPVDCIVPCAHGACLALLKQDGTLAFPIMDYASEPPDDIVTAYKKVEPPFSEVYCTLLPMALTHALQLFWQQNLDATRFADVKTIMPWIQYIAYRLSGVASTEISSMACQTQLININTTAPSSLANSQGWDRCFAPMHRAWDRLGKLLPDFKSESFRGRGEVLSGVHDSNGNYQRYLAGGLQNFTLLSTGTWAISFNSAADISKLDHSKDTNTNTDVLGNIVACSRFFAGKELELMSANAPANLASLEIVQEIIDAKTMALPSFTYSSGPFPGSDNKGRIIGLKAEAPAIRASLAALYCALMVSAQLDAVESKNQIIVDGPFSQNAVFLSILAQLRRSQKVYASELKDGTAAGAACLALMNDAQLPDIKIDLSSVKSANLQNLETYHRAWEKAAKQG
;
A
#
# COMPACT_ATOMS: atom_id res chain seq x y z
N MET A 1 13.25 -9.89 -33.95
CA MET A 1 14.29 -9.14 -33.22
C MET A 1 14.81 -10.05 -32.13
N GLN A 2 16.12 -10.31 -32.07
CA GLN A 2 16.68 -11.14 -31.00
C GLN A 2 16.34 -10.50 -29.65
N ASN A 3 15.71 -11.26 -28.75
CA ASN A 3 15.47 -10.88 -27.36
C ASN A 3 16.83 -10.65 -26.67
N GLN A 4 17.38 -9.44 -26.77
CA GLN A 4 18.55 -9.10 -25.99
C GLN A 4 18.18 -9.23 -24.50
N LYS A 5 18.89 -10.10 -23.78
CA LYS A 5 18.69 -10.34 -22.36
C LYS A 5 18.75 -8.99 -21.59
N LEU A 6 17.76 -8.77 -20.75
CA LEU A 6 17.70 -7.59 -19.87
C LEU A 6 18.94 -7.60 -18.95
N ARG A 7 19.58 -6.45 -18.74
CA ARG A 7 20.77 -6.32 -17.89
C ARG A 7 20.41 -5.75 -16.52
N GLY A 8 20.20 -4.44 -16.45
CA GLY A 8 19.83 -3.72 -15.24
C GLY A 8 18.38 -3.24 -15.26
N ILE A 9 17.72 -3.35 -14.12
CA ILE A 9 16.39 -2.82 -13.85
C ILE A 9 16.53 -1.82 -12.71
N VAL A 10 16.07 -0.59 -12.89
CA VAL A 10 15.96 0.38 -11.79
C VAL A 10 14.51 0.49 -11.37
N VAL A 11 14.24 0.23 -10.10
CA VAL A 11 12.96 0.59 -9.47
C VAL A 11 13.11 1.95 -8.83
N VAL A 12 12.23 2.88 -9.21
CA VAL A 12 12.09 4.19 -8.57
C VAL A 12 10.95 4.05 -7.56
N ASP A 13 11.32 3.76 -6.30
CA ASP A 13 10.39 3.53 -5.20
C ASP A 13 10.20 4.83 -4.41
N VAL A 14 9.06 5.50 -4.63
CA VAL A 14 8.71 6.77 -3.98
C VAL A 14 7.71 6.51 -2.86
N GLY A 15 8.23 6.15 -1.69
CA GLY A 15 7.44 6.03 -0.48
C GLY A 15 7.13 7.39 0.16
N TYR A 16 6.20 7.40 1.11
CA TYR A 16 5.83 8.63 1.85
C TYR A 16 7.01 9.25 2.60
N THR A 17 7.88 8.43 3.19
CA THR A 17 9.03 8.92 4.00
C THR A 17 10.32 9.05 3.19
N ASN A 18 10.56 8.14 2.27
CA ASN A 18 11.80 8.05 1.51
C ASN A 18 11.54 7.76 0.04
N THR A 19 12.35 8.34 -0.81
CA THR A 19 12.46 8.01 -2.23
C THR A 19 13.75 7.23 -2.46
N LYS A 20 13.65 6.09 -3.14
CA LYS A 20 14.78 5.21 -3.47
C LYS A 20 14.89 5.00 -4.97
N ALA A 21 16.11 4.86 -5.46
CA ALA A 21 16.44 4.31 -6.77
C ALA A 21 17.26 3.04 -6.55
N ILE A 22 16.66 1.88 -6.84
CA ILE A 22 17.23 0.57 -6.52
C ILE A 22 17.55 -0.14 -7.82
N LEU A 23 18.84 -0.46 -8.02
CA LEU A 23 19.34 -1.18 -9.18
C LEU A 23 19.29 -2.69 -8.93
N PHE A 24 18.55 -3.39 -9.75
CA PHE A 24 18.48 -4.84 -9.78
C PHE A 24 19.19 -5.40 -11.02
N SER A 25 19.79 -6.58 -10.88
CA SER A 25 20.17 -7.42 -12.01
C SER A 25 18.95 -8.12 -12.63
N SER A 26 19.12 -8.72 -13.79
CA SER A 26 18.03 -9.46 -14.46
C SER A 26 17.53 -10.70 -13.70
N ASP A 27 18.25 -11.18 -12.70
CA ASP A 27 17.83 -12.23 -11.76
C ASP A 27 17.29 -11.67 -10.44
N LEU A 28 16.90 -10.38 -10.44
CA LEU A 28 16.23 -9.65 -9.35
C LEU A 28 17.07 -9.56 -8.06
N LYS A 29 18.39 -9.60 -8.16
CA LYS A 29 19.28 -9.29 -7.04
C LYS A 29 19.53 -7.79 -6.97
N ILE A 30 19.45 -7.22 -5.78
CA ILE A 30 19.82 -5.83 -5.53
C ILE A 30 21.34 -5.70 -5.71
N ILE A 31 21.74 -4.81 -6.62
CA ILE A 31 23.12 -4.48 -6.91
C ILE A 31 23.56 -3.23 -6.16
N PHE A 32 22.67 -2.21 -6.15
CA PHE A 32 22.97 -0.94 -5.53
C PHE A 32 21.70 -0.15 -5.21
N GLU A 33 21.76 0.75 -4.23
CA GLU A 33 20.65 1.61 -3.83
C GLU A 33 21.13 3.04 -3.59
N ARG A 34 20.33 4.00 -4.00
CA ARG A 34 20.38 5.40 -3.58
C ARG A 34 19.06 5.79 -2.94
N LYS A 35 19.11 6.71 -1.96
CA LYS A 35 17.91 7.21 -1.31
C LYS A 35 18.02 8.66 -0.88
N ILE A 36 16.87 9.32 -0.83
CA ILE A 36 16.67 10.63 -0.20
C ILE A 36 15.41 10.59 0.65
N ALA A 37 15.24 11.56 1.54
CA ALA A 37 13.95 11.79 2.20
C ALA A 37 12.94 12.34 1.18
N SER A 38 11.68 11.89 1.27
CA SER A 38 10.58 12.47 0.49
C SER A 38 10.26 13.88 1.02
N SER A 39 9.77 14.77 0.14
CA SER A 39 9.53 16.17 0.47
C SER A 39 8.05 16.47 0.57
N HIS A 40 7.63 16.90 1.76
CA HIS A 40 6.28 17.34 2.07
C HIS A 40 6.36 18.77 2.58
N VAL A 41 5.61 19.69 1.97
CA VAL A 41 5.66 21.12 2.31
C VAL A 41 4.26 21.65 2.60
N ALA A 42 4.19 22.70 3.41
CA ALA A 42 2.95 23.42 3.61
C ALA A 42 2.60 24.19 2.33
N GLY A 43 1.34 24.06 1.88
CA GLY A 43 0.78 24.89 0.83
C GLY A 43 -0.24 25.87 1.38
N PRO A 44 -0.74 26.80 0.53
CA PRO A 44 -1.75 27.78 0.97
C PRO A 44 -3.10 27.14 1.32
N ASP A 45 -3.47 26.07 0.63
CA ASP A 45 -4.81 25.47 0.74
C ASP A 45 -4.76 24.05 1.32
N TYR A 46 -3.65 23.34 1.11
CA TYR A 46 -3.43 21.97 1.57
C TYR A 46 -1.92 21.66 1.61
N LYS A 47 -1.53 20.59 2.30
CA LYS A 47 -0.15 20.08 2.28
C LYS A 47 0.19 19.57 0.87
N ILE A 48 1.44 19.74 0.46
CA ILE A 48 1.91 19.47 -0.91
C ILE A 48 3.02 18.43 -0.87
N ILE A 49 2.96 17.47 -1.80
CA ILE A 49 4.11 16.67 -2.19
C ILE A 49 4.91 17.50 -3.21
N ASP A 50 6.14 17.88 -2.82
CA ASP A 50 7.04 18.58 -3.74
C ASP A 50 7.75 17.57 -4.65
N PRO A 51 7.46 17.56 -5.97
CA PRO A 51 8.07 16.63 -6.89
C PRO A 51 9.52 16.99 -7.27
N VAL A 52 9.94 18.24 -7.04
CA VAL A 52 11.26 18.75 -7.51
C VAL A 52 12.42 17.95 -6.94
N PRO A 53 12.51 17.68 -5.62
CA PRO A 53 13.61 16.90 -5.06
C PRO A 53 13.69 15.48 -5.65
N VAL A 54 12.55 14.84 -5.94
CA VAL A 54 12.50 13.50 -6.53
C VAL A 54 13.17 13.51 -7.91
N PHE A 55 12.80 14.45 -8.79
CA PHE A 55 13.36 14.49 -10.14
C PHE A 55 14.81 14.95 -10.16
N SER A 56 15.20 15.91 -9.32
CA SER A 56 16.61 16.30 -9.15
C SER A 56 17.48 15.13 -8.64
N PHE A 57 16.96 14.34 -7.75
CA PHE A 57 17.61 13.12 -7.29
C PHE A 57 17.79 12.12 -8.45
N LEU A 58 16.74 11.87 -9.24
CA LEU A 58 16.77 10.90 -10.33
C LEU A 58 17.71 11.34 -11.47
N GLN A 59 17.83 12.64 -11.76
CA GLN A 59 18.81 13.17 -12.72
C GLN A 59 20.25 12.78 -12.39
N ASN A 60 20.58 12.66 -11.12
CA ASN A 60 21.90 12.22 -10.65
C ASN A 60 22.00 10.70 -10.49
N ALA A 61 20.98 10.08 -9.88
CA ALA A 61 21.03 8.66 -9.54
C ALA A 61 20.99 7.74 -10.77
N LEU A 62 20.15 8.05 -11.79
CA LEU A 62 20.01 7.17 -12.95
C LEU A 62 21.30 7.02 -13.76
N PRO A 63 22.05 8.10 -14.10
CA PRO A 63 23.36 7.98 -14.74
C PRO A 63 24.38 7.20 -13.88
N GLU A 64 24.40 7.42 -12.58
CA GLU A 64 25.28 6.71 -11.66
C GLU A 64 24.99 5.19 -11.66
N LEU A 65 23.71 4.81 -11.56
CA LEU A 65 23.30 3.41 -11.58
C LEU A 65 23.61 2.75 -12.93
N ASP A 66 23.43 3.47 -14.06
CA ASP A 66 23.79 2.97 -15.39
C ASP A 66 25.30 2.75 -15.55
N ALA A 67 26.14 3.56 -14.87
CA ALA A 67 27.58 3.36 -14.85
C ALA A 67 27.99 2.07 -14.10
N ILE A 68 27.21 1.61 -13.14
CA ILE A 68 27.42 0.34 -12.43
C ILE A 68 26.99 -0.83 -13.33
N LEU A 69 25.73 -0.84 -13.77
CA LEU A 69 25.16 -1.85 -14.65
C LEU A 69 24.21 -1.15 -15.65
N PRO A 70 24.39 -1.38 -16.99
CA PRO A 70 23.54 -0.70 -17.99
C PRO A 70 22.05 -0.84 -17.68
N VAL A 71 21.35 0.28 -17.47
CA VAL A 71 19.94 0.34 -17.09
C VAL A 71 19.05 0.18 -18.31
N ASP A 72 18.54 -1.01 -18.51
CA ASP A 72 17.66 -1.32 -19.63
C ASP A 72 16.21 -0.94 -19.37
N CYS A 73 15.76 -1.03 -18.11
CA CYS A 73 14.39 -0.79 -17.73
C CYS A 73 14.29 0.05 -16.45
N ILE A 74 13.30 0.94 -16.39
CA ILE A 74 13.01 1.78 -15.24
C ILE A 74 11.53 1.56 -14.88
N VAL A 75 11.28 1.19 -13.63
CA VAL A 75 9.94 0.87 -13.12
C VAL A 75 9.58 1.87 -12.01
N PRO A 76 8.69 2.81 -12.28
CA PRO A 76 8.09 3.64 -11.23
C PRO A 76 7.26 2.80 -10.28
N CYS A 77 7.45 3.00 -8.99
CA CYS A 77 6.68 2.42 -7.91
C CYS A 77 6.50 3.52 -6.85
N ALA A 78 5.29 3.76 -6.40
CA ALA A 78 5.07 4.78 -5.39
C ALA A 78 3.83 4.49 -4.54
N HIS A 79 3.74 5.20 -3.40
CA HIS A 79 2.51 5.22 -2.62
C HIS A 79 1.34 5.78 -3.44
N GLY A 80 0.13 5.32 -3.13
CA GLY A 80 -1.11 5.82 -3.73
C GLY A 80 -1.55 7.16 -3.12
N ALA A 81 -2.83 7.44 -3.28
CA ALA A 81 -3.56 8.57 -2.70
C ALA A 81 -3.03 9.97 -3.09
N CYS A 82 -2.49 10.11 -4.30
CA CYS A 82 -2.07 11.40 -4.86
C CYS A 82 -2.28 11.44 -6.37
N LEU A 83 -2.71 12.59 -6.87
CA LEU A 83 -2.96 12.84 -8.29
C LEU A 83 -2.15 14.01 -8.81
N ALA A 84 -1.68 13.91 -10.05
CA ALA A 84 -1.16 15.03 -10.83
C ALA A 84 -2.19 15.49 -11.85
N LEU A 85 -2.51 16.78 -11.83
CA LEU A 85 -3.44 17.44 -12.73
C LEU A 85 -2.64 18.35 -13.66
N LEU A 86 -2.59 18.02 -14.95
CA LEU A 86 -1.79 18.75 -15.92
C LEU A 86 -2.64 19.63 -16.82
N LYS A 87 -2.09 20.79 -17.19
CA LYS A 87 -2.56 21.65 -18.26
C LYS A 87 -2.15 21.09 -19.63
N GLN A 88 -2.61 21.75 -20.69
CA GLN A 88 -2.27 21.39 -22.08
C GLN A 88 -0.76 21.42 -22.37
N ASP A 89 -0.01 22.28 -21.70
CA ASP A 89 1.45 22.42 -21.85
C ASP A 89 2.24 21.39 -21.01
N GLY A 90 1.58 20.51 -20.29
CA GLY A 90 2.20 19.49 -19.43
C GLY A 90 2.63 19.99 -18.05
N THR A 91 2.40 21.28 -17.73
CA THR A 91 2.65 21.81 -16.39
C THR A 91 1.52 21.44 -15.42
N LEU A 92 1.83 21.38 -14.13
CA LEU A 92 0.84 21.13 -13.09
C LEU A 92 -0.18 22.28 -13.04
N ALA A 93 -1.47 21.94 -13.16
CA ALA A 93 -2.57 22.87 -12.92
C ALA A 93 -2.69 23.20 -11.42
N PHE A 94 -2.53 22.21 -10.56
CA PHE A 94 -2.50 22.34 -9.10
C PHE A 94 -1.23 21.69 -8.53
N PRO A 95 -0.69 22.16 -7.40
CA PRO A 95 0.31 21.40 -6.66
C PRO A 95 -0.23 20.02 -6.31
N ILE A 96 0.62 19.00 -6.29
CA ILE A 96 0.22 17.64 -5.93
C ILE A 96 -0.20 17.62 -4.47
N MET A 97 -1.46 17.28 -4.19
CA MET A 97 -2.00 17.24 -2.84
C MET A 97 -1.38 16.09 -2.05
N ASP A 98 -0.84 16.38 -0.87
CA ASP A 98 -0.46 15.36 0.09
C ASP A 98 -1.74 14.77 0.73
N TYR A 99 -1.86 13.46 0.74
CA TYR A 99 -3.01 12.79 1.32
C TYR A 99 -3.18 13.00 2.85
N ALA A 100 -2.13 13.47 3.54
CA ALA A 100 -2.22 13.89 4.94
C ALA A 100 -2.81 15.31 5.11
N SER A 101 -3.38 15.89 4.06
CA SER A 101 -4.15 17.13 4.13
C SER A 101 -5.51 16.89 4.76
N GLU A 102 -5.94 17.83 5.57
CA GLU A 102 -7.26 17.80 6.22
C GLU A 102 -8.25 18.59 5.35
N PRO A 103 -9.21 17.94 4.70
CA PRO A 103 -10.18 18.64 3.87
C PRO A 103 -11.13 19.46 4.76
N PRO A 104 -11.59 20.65 4.30
CA PRO A 104 -12.61 21.43 5.01
C PRO A 104 -13.90 20.63 5.22
N ASP A 105 -14.58 20.83 6.34
CA ASP A 105 -15.82 20.11 6.70
C ASP A 105 -16.95 20.31 5.69
N ASP A 106 -17.05 21.49 5.09
CA ASP A 106 -18.03 21.81 4.04
C ASP A 106 -17.74 21.03 2.75
N ILE A 107 -16.48 20.85 2.36
CA ILE A 107 -16.06 20.03 1.23
C ILE A 107 -16.43 18.56 1.49
N VAL A 108 -16.10 18.02 2.68
CA VAL A 108 -16.48 16.65 3.05
C VAL A 108 -17.98 16.46 3.03
N THR A 109 -18.73 17.43 3.58
CA THR A 109 -20.20 17.39 3.62
C THR A 109 -20.82 17.45 2.21
N ALA A 110 -20.24 18.26 1.33
CA ALA A 110 -20.67 18.36 -0.05
C ALA A 110 -20.32 17.09 -0.84
N TYR A 111 -19.12 16.55 -0.64
CA TYR A 111 -18.67 15.33 -1.30
C TYR A 111 -19.56 14.12 -0.97
N LYS A 112 -19.94 13.94 0.30
CA LYS A 112 -20.83 12.84 0.74
C LYS A 112 -22.19 12.81 0.03
N LYS A 113 -22.63 13.93 -0.56
CA LYS A 113 -23.89 13.98 -1.32
C LYS A 113 -23.75 13.44 -2.74
N VAL A 114 -22.53 13.36 -3.25
CA VAL A 114 -22.19 12.90 -4.60
C VAL A 114 -21.35 11.64 -4.62
N GLU A 115 -20.97 11.13 -3.44
CA GLU A 115 -20.17 9.92 -3.30
C GLU A 115 -20.80 8.75 -4.06
N PRO A 116 -20.04 7.97 -4.85
CA PRO A 116 -20.58 6.85 -5.60
C PRO A 116 -21.03 5.72 -4.64
N PRO A 117 -22.00 4.87 -5.05
CA PRO A 117 -22.41 3.73 -4.23
C PRO A 117 -21.24 2.81 -3.92
N PHE A 118 -21.15 2.30 -2.68
CA PHE A 118 -20.11 1.35 -2.29
C PHE A 118 -20.03 0.14 -3.22
N SER A 119 -21.17 -0.43 -3.64
CA SER A 119 -21.22 -1.58 -4.56
C SER A 119 -20.65 -1.31 -5.97
N GLU A 120 -20.37 -0.06 -6.30
CA GLU A 120 -19.75 0.33 -7.56
C GLU A 120 -18.22 0.37 -7.43
N VAL A 121 -17.73 0.98 -6.36
CA VAL A 121 -16.31 1.31 -6.19
C VAL A 121 -15.62 0.49 -5.09
N TYR A 122 -16.39 -0.19 -4.25
CA TYR A 122 -15.93 -0.97 -3.09
C TYR A 122 -14.83 -0.26 -2.29
N CYS A 123 -14.98 1.03 -2.13
CA CYS A 123 -14.11 1.89 -1.35
C CYS A 123 -14.95 2.97 -0.67
N THR A 124 -14.83 3.12 0.64
CA THR A 124 -15.46 4.21 1.40
C THR A 124 -14.63 5.48 1.31
N LEU A 125 -15.25 6.61 1.65
CA LEU A 125 -14.50 7.84 1.91
C LEU A 125 -13.56 7.61 3.09
N LEU A 126 -12.26 7.75 2.83
CA LEU A 126 -11.21 7.56 3.80
C LEU A 126 -10.89 8.86 4.54
N PRO A 127 -10.31 8.78 5.76
CA PRO A 127 -9.88 9.95 6.52
C PRO A 127 -8.88 10.82 5.74
N MET A 128 -8.79 12.10 6.09
CA MET A 128 -7.92 13.07 5.44
C MET A 128 -8.20 13.13 3.93
N ALA A 129 -7.22 13.41 3.11
CA ALA A 129 -7.34 13.40 1.65
C ALA A 129 -6.91 12.07 1.01
N LEU A 130 -7.10 10.92 1.71
CA LEU A 130 -6.70 9.60 1.21
C LEU A 130 -7.51 9.13 -0.01
N THR A 131 -8.73 9.63 -0.22
CA THR A 131 -9.56 9.28 -1.36
C THR A 131 -9.30 10.23 -2.53
N HIS A 132 -8.82 9.70 -3.66
CA HIS A 132 -8.45 10.52 -4.82
C HIS A 132 -9.60 11.38 -5.36
N ALA A 133 -10.82 10.84 -5.42
CA ALA A 133 -11.98 11.58 -5.89
C ALA A 133 -12.32 12.77 -4.98
N LEU A 134 -12.08 12.66 -3.65
CA LEU A 134 -12.20 13.80 -2.74
C LEU A 134 -11.16 14.88 -3.05
N GLN A 135 -9.94 14.51 -3.43
CA GLN A 135 -8.91 15.48 -3.84
C GLN A 135 -9.36 16.27 -5.08
N LEU A 136 -9.87 15.57 -6.11
CA LEU A 136 -10.39 16.22 -7.32
C LEU A 136 -11.57 17.14 -6.99
N PHE A 137 -12.52 16.66 -6.18
CA PHE A 137 -13.68 17.43 -5.76
C PHE A 137 -13.26 18.69 -4.98
N TRP A 138 -12.30 18.56 -4.06
CA TRP A 138 -11.76 19.68 -3.31
C TRP A 138 -11.09 20.70 -4.23
N GLN A 139 -10.17 20.27 -5.11
CA GLN A 139 -9.45 21.17 -6.02
C GLN A 139 -10.41 21.86 -7.02
N GLN A 140 -11.43 21.15 -7.50
CA GLN A 140 -12.46 21.73 -8.39
C GLN A 140 -13.30 22.81 -7.68
N ASN A 141 -13.64 22.60 -6.41
CA ASN A 141 -14.39 23.58 -5.63
C ASN A 141 -13.52 24.74 -5.12
N LEU A 142 -12.22 24.49 -4.93
CA LEU A 142 -11.26 25.50 -4.51
C LEU A 142 -11.07 26.58 -5.59
N ASP A 143 -10.91 26.17 -6.84
CA ASP A 143 -10.73 27.08 -7.98
C ASP A 143 -11.24 26.42 -9.27
N ALA A 144 -12.53 26.62 -9.55
CA ALA A 144 -13.19 26.06 -10.73
C ALA A 144 -12.59 26.59 -12.05
N THR A 145 -12.10 27.83 -12.08
CA THR A 145 -11.46 28.42 -13.29
C THR A 145 -10.16 27.70 -13.59
N ARG A 146 -9.32 27.54 -12.60
CA ARG A 146 -8.05 26.81 -12.69
C ARG A 146 -8.28 25.33 -13.01
N PHE A 147 -9.32 24.72 -12.45
CA PHE A 147 -9.68 23.33 -12.71
C PHE A 147 -10.15 23.12 -14.16
N ALA A 148 -10.77 24.10 -14.79
CA ALA A 148 -11.16 24.05 -16.22
C ALA A 148 -9.95 23.97 -17.18
N ASP A 149 -8.75 24.38 -16.74
CA ASP A 149 -7.50 24.25 -17.48
C ASP A 149 -6.93 22.84 -17.43
N VAL A 150 -7.43 21.97 -16.57
CA VAL A 150 -6.97 20.57 -16.44
C VAL A 150 -7.30 19.81 -17.73
N LYS A 151 -6.28 19.22 -18.35
CA LYS A 151 -6.42 18.41 -19.58
C LYS A 151 -6.03 16.95 -19.35
N THR A 152 -5.19 16.69 -18.33
CA THR A 152 -4.76 15.33 -18.03
C THR A 152 -4.74 15.10 -16.52
N ILE A 153 -5.35 14.02 -16.09
CA ILE A 153 -5.35 13.54 -14.71
C ILE A 153 -4.67 12.17 -14.69
N MET A 154 -3.70 11.99 -13.82
CA MET A 154 -3.03 10.71 -13.62
C MET A 154 -2.60 10.52 -12.16
N PRO A 155 -2.49 9.26 -11.67
CA PRO A 155 -1.92 8.97 -10.35
C PRO A 155 -0.45 9.43 -10.26
N TRP A 156 0.00 9.67 -9.02
CA TRP A 156 1.38 10.08 -8.74
C TRP A 156 2.43 9.16 -9.36
N ILE A 157 2.21 7.85 -9.32
CA ILE A 157 3.09 6.84 -9.92
C ILE A 157 3.26 7.10 -11.42
N GLN A 158 2.16 7.31 -12.13
CA GLN A 158 2.17 7.54 -13.57
C GLN A 158 2.67 8.95 -13.93
N TYR A 159 2.57 9.91 -13.00
CA TYR A 159 3.25 11.20 -13.18
C TYR A 159 4.78 11.05 -13.12
N ILE A 160 5.30 10.18 -12.26
CA ILE A 160 6.73 9.85 -12.27
C ILE A 160 7.12 9.25 -13.62
N ALA A 161 6.33 8.27 -14.12
CA ALA A 161 6.56 7.67 -15.44
C ALA A 161 6.51 8.71 -16.56
N TYR A 162 5.52 9.63 -16.53
CA TYR A 162 5.39 10.74 -17.48
C TYR A 162 6.63 11.65 -17.47
N ARG A 163 7.09 12.06 -16.29
CA ARG A 163 8.26 12.94 -16.16
C ARG A 163 9.55 12.28 -16.67
N LEU A 164 9.62 10.93 -16.62
CA LEU A 164 10.77 10.18 -17.12
C LEU A 164 10.69 9.86 -18.61
N SER A 165 9.48 9.68 -19.19
CA SER A 165 9.27 9.21 -20.56
C SER A 165 8.64 10.23 -21.51
N GLY A 166 7.94 11.24 -20.97
CA GLY A 166 7.10 12.16 -21.75
C GLY A 166 5.73 11.61 -22.14
N VAL A 167 5.39 10.37 -21.75
CA VAL A 167 4.13 9.70 -22.13
C VAL A 167 3.17 9.62 -20.93
N ALA A 168 2.01 10.25 -21.06
CA ALA A 168 0.96 10.22 -20.05
C ALA A 168 0.25 8.87 -20.02
N SER A 169 0.02 8.33 -18.83
CA SER A 169 -0.68 7.06 -18.61
C SER A 169 -1.47 7.06 -17.31
N THR A 170 -2.44 6.16 -17.22
CA THR A 170 -3.00 5.63 -15.97
C THR A 170 -2.77 4.12 -15.93
N GLU A 171 -2.96 3.48 -14.77
CA GLU A 171 -2.77 2.05 -14.58
C GLU A 171 -3.81 1.53 -13.60
N ILE A 172 -4.34 0.33 -13.83
CA ILE A 172 -5.54 -0.16 -13.14
C ILE A 172 -5.32 -0.33 -11.63
N SER A 173 -4.17 -0.84 -11.17
CA SER A 173 -3.92 -1.01 -9.74
C SER A 173 -3.79 0.33 -9.01
N SER A 174 -3.34 1.36 -9.71
CA SER A 174 -3.28 2.73 -9.19
C SER A 174 -4.64 3.42 -9.22
N MET A 175 -5.45 3.19 -10.27
CA MET A 175 -6.76 3.81 -10.44
C MET A 175 -7.85 3.13 -9.61
N ALA A 176 -7.73 1.85 -9.27
CA ALA A 176 -8.70 1.10 -8.48
C ALA A 176 -8.41 1.13 -6.97
N CYS A 177 -7.20 1.54 -6.56
CA CYS A 177 -6.82 1.58 -5.15
C CYS A 177 -7.34 2.83 -4.45
N GLN A 178 -8.37 2.70 -3.62
CA GLN A 178 -8.96 3.76 -2.76
C GLN A 178 -9.27 5.08 -3.49
N THR A 179 -9.61 5.01 -4.77
CA THR A 179 -9.78 6.22 -5.58
C THR A 179 -11.21 6.72 -5.66
N GLN A 180 -12.20 5.84 -5.67
CA GLN A 180 -13.59 6.09 -6.04
C GLN A 180 -13.76 6.63 -7.48
N LEU A 181 -12.71 6.50 -8.33
CA LEU A 181 -12.70 6.98 -9.71
C LEU A 181 -13.07 5.91 -10.73
N ILE A 182 -12.98 4.63 -10.35
CA ILE A 182 -13.24 3.49 -11.22
C ILE A 182 -14.35 2.62 -10.65
N ASN A 183 -15.28 2.21 -11.51
CA ASN A 183 -16.21 1.13 -11.22
C ASN A 183 -15.44 -0.18 -11.25
N ILE A 184 -15.28 -0.81 -10.09
CA ILE A 184 -14.43 -1.99 -9.94
C ILE A 184 -14.95 -3.22 -10.72
N ASN A 185 -16.26 -3.28 -10.98
CA ASN A 185 -16.87 -4.40 -11.68
C ASN A 185 -16.65 -4.33 -13.20
N THR A 186 -16.42 -3.14 -13.75
CA THR A 186 -16.35 -2.90 -15.21
C THR A 186 -15.01 -2.31 -15.64
N THR A 187 -14.19 -1.84 -14.68
CA THR A 187 -12.95 -1.08 -14.91
C THR A 187 -13.14 0.25 -15.68
N ALA A 188 -14.38 0.66 -15.90
CA ALA A 188 -14.73 1.94 -16.49
C ALA A 188 -14.69 3.07 -15.43
N PRO A 189 -14.66 4.35 -15.84
CA PRO A 189 -14.84 5.47 -14.91
C PRO A 189 -16.11 5.34 -14.07
N SER A 190 -16.04 5.70 -12.79
CA SER A 190 -17.17 5.63 -11.88
C SER A 190 -18.28 6.61 -12.26
N SER A 191 -19.48 6.37 -11.73
CA SER A 191 -20.62 7.30 -11.89
C SER A 191 -20.27 8.71 -11.43
N LEU A 192 -19.47 8.84 -10.35
CA LEU A 192 -18.97 10.12 -9.88
C LEU A 192 -18.02 10.76 -10.91
N ALA A 193 -17.01 10.02 -11.39
CA ALA A 193 -16.05 10.54 -12.36
C ALA A 193 -16.75 11.03 -13.64
N ASN A 194 -17.73 10.28 -14.11
CA ASN A 194 -18.55 10.63 -15.26
C ASN A 194 -19.41 11.89 -15.01
N SER A 195 -20.11 11.96 -13.87
CA SER A 195 -20.99 13.08 -13.54
C SER A 195 -20.24 14.40 -13.34
N GLN A 196 -18.99 14.33 -12.87
CA GLN A 196 -18.11 15.48 -12.70
C GLN A 196 -17.32 15.82 -13.98
N GLY A 197 -17.36 14.96 -15.01
CA GLY A 197 -16.62 15.12 -16.26
C GLY A 197 -15.13 14.87 -16.15
N TRP A 198 -14.64 14.26 -15.06
CA TRP A 198 -13.21 13.96 -14.84
C TRP A 198 -12.69 12.85 -15.76
N ASP A 199 -13.58 11.91 -16.13
CA ASP A 199 -13.31 10.80 -17.04
C ASP A 199 -12.65 11.25 -18.35
N ARG A 200 -13.04 12.41 -18.86
CA ARG A 200 -12.53 13.01 -20.10
C ARG A 200 -11.08 13.48 -20.01
N CYS A 201 -10.59 13.67 -18.77
CA CYS A 201 -9.24 14.10 -18.48
C CYS A 201 -8.33 12.95 -18.05
N PHE A 202 -8.84 11.74 -17.84
CA PHE A 202 -7.97 10.62 -17.46
C PHE A 202 -6.97 10.31 -18.60
N ALA A 203 -5.69 10.20 -18.25
CA ALA A 203 -4.70 9.73 -19.20
C ALA A 203 -5.04 8.31 -19.67
N PRO A 204 -4.57 7.88 -20.87
CA PRO A 204 -4.85 6.54 -21.37
C PRO A 204 -4.44 5.44 -20.39
N MET A 205 -5.28 4.40 -20.27
CA MET A 205 -4.99 3.24 -19.43
C MET A 205 -3.91 2.36 -20.08
N HIS A 206 -2.87 2.07 -19.33
CA HIS A 206 -1.78 1.16 -19.70
C HIS A 206 -1.65 0.06 -18.64
N ARG A 207 -1.09 -1.08 -19.03
CA ARG A 207 -0.72 -2.12 -18.06
C ARG A 207 0.52 -1.67 -17.29
N ALA A 208 0.69 -2.12 -16.06
CA ALA A 208 1.83 -1.75 -15.22
C ALA A 208 3.20 -1.98 -15.90
N TRP A 209 3.31 -3.03 -16.73
CA TRP A 209 4.53 -3.44 -17.45
C TRP A 209 4.64 -2.89 -18.88
N ASP A 210 3.68 -2.08 -19.35
CA ASP A 210 3.78 -1.48 -20.67
C ASP A 210 4.95 -0.47 -20.72
N ARG A 211 5.76 -0.60 -21.75
CA ARG A 211 6.87 0.32 -22.03
C ARG A 211 6.34 1.57 -22.69
N LEU A 212 6.25 2.66 -21.93
CA LEU A 212 5.70 3.94 -22.39
C LEU A 212 6.64 4.64 -23.37
N GLY A 213 7.95 4.58 -23.11
CA GLY A 213 8.92 5.27 -23.94
C GLY A 213 10.34 5.10 -23.43
N LYS A 214 11.25 5.85 -24.03
CA LYS A 214 12.65 5.94 -23.60
C LYS A 214 12.81 7.04 -22.55
N LEU A 215 13.71 6.83 -21.62
CA LEU A 215 14.14 7.83 -20.66
C LEU A 215 14.51 9.13 -21.38
N LEU A 216 13.97 10.24 -20.91
CA LEU A 216 14.24 11.57 -21.49
C LEU A 216 15.72 11.99 -21.31
N PRO A 217 16.25 12.87 -22.18
CA PRO A 217 17.64 13.31 -22.11
C PRO A 217 18.07 13.87 -20.76
N ASP A 218 17.20 14.63 -20.09
CA ASP A 218 17.47 15.27 -18.80
C ASP A 218 17.86 14.28 -17.68
N PHE A 219 17.57 13.00 -17.85
CA PHE A 219 17.87 11.93 -16.91
C PHE A 219 19.01 11.02 -17.37
N LYS A 220 19.70 11.37 -18.46
CA LYS A 220 20.81 10.61 -19.04
C LYS A 220 22.11 11.39 -19.01
N SER A 221 23.21 10.68 -18.79
CA SER A 221 24.52 11.19 -19.19
C SER A 221 24.79 10.89 -20.66
N GLU A 222 25.77 11.58 -21.26
CA GLU A 222 26.26 11.27 -22.62
C GLU A 222 26.76 9.81 -22.73
N SER A 223 27.23 9.25 -21.62
CA SER A 223 27.74 7.89 -21.53
C SER A 223 26.69 6.85 -21.11
N PHE A 224 25.38 7.18 -21.11
CA PHE A 224 24.31 6.26 -20.70
C PHE A 224 24.27 5.05 -21.65
N ARG A 225 24.44 3.84 -21.08
CA ARG A 225 24.69 2.59 -21.83
C ARG A 225 23.46 1.71 -21.96
N GLY A 226 22.47 1.89 -21.09
CA GLY A 226 21.25 1.10 -21.05
C GLY A 226 20.24 1.50 -22.12
N ARG A 227 19.20 0.68 -22.29
CA ARG A 227 18.08 1.01 -23.20
C ARG A 227 17.20 2.12 -22.63
N GLY A 228 17.14 2.26 -21.31
CA GLY A 228 16.36 3.28 -20.61
C GLY A 228 14.87 3.22 -20.92
N GLU A 229 14.27 2.02 -20.99
CA GLU A 229 12.84 1.85 -21.22
C GLU A 229 12.08 2.13 -19.93
N VAL A 230 11.13 3.06 -19.96
CA VAL A 230 10.32 3.45 -18.80
C VAL A 230 8.98 2.71 -18.87
N LEU A 231 8.62 2.00 -17.79
CA LEU A 231 7.32 1.33 -17.64
C LEU A 231 6.26 2.30 -17.10
N SER A 232 4.97 1.90 -17.26
CA SER A 232 3.84 2.62 -16.64
C SER A 232 3.94 2.64 -15.11
N GLY A 233 4.45 1.57 -14.52
CA GLY A 233 4.68 1.49 -13.08
C GLY A 233 3.48 0.99 -12.29
N VAL A 234 3.63 0.88 -10.97
CA VAL A 234 2.70 0.19 -10.09
C VAL A 234 2.60 0.86 -8.72
N HIS A 235 1.43 0.80 -8.10
CA HIS A 235 1.24 1.15 -6.70
C HIS A 235 2.08 0.24 -5.78
N ASP A 236 2.70 0.79 -4.76
CA ASP A 236 3.68 0.09 -3.89
C ASP A 236 3.14 -1.20 -3.27
N SER A 237 1.95 -1.15 -2.70
CA SER A 237 1.30 -2.32 -2.10
C SER A 237 0.98 -3.41 -3.14
N ASN A 238 0.63 -3.00 -4.36
CA ASN A 238 0.42 -3.92 -5.48
C ASN A 238 1.75 -4.49 -6.01
N GLY A 239 2.82 -3.70 -5.99
CA GLY A 239 4.18 -4.18 -6.25
C GLY A 239 4.55 -5.32 -5.30
N ASN A 240 4.30 -5.13 -3.99
CA ASN A 240 4.54 -6.19 -3.01
C ASN A 240 3.69 -7.44 -3.28
N TYR A 241 2.38 -7.28 -3.56
CA TYR A 241 1.48 -8.39 -3.89
C TYR A 241 1.93 -9.14 -5.16
N GLN A 242 2.34 -8.40 -6.19
CA GLN A 242 2.82 -8.92 -7.48
C GLN A 242 3.98 -9.92 -7.32
N ARG A 243 4.88 -9.69 -6.38
CA ARG A 243 6.01 -10.59 -6.11
C ARG A 243 5.55 -12.01 -5.77
N TYR A 244 4.51 -12.14 -4.97
CA TYR A 244 3.99 -13.45 -4.55
C TYR A 244 3.24 -14.15 -5.68
N LEU A 245 2.54 -13.39 -6.52
CA LEU A 245 1.94 -13.93 -7.75
C LEU A 245 3.04 -14.45 -8.70
N ALA A 246 4.11 -13.68 -8.91
CA ALA A 246 5.25 -14.09 -9.73
C ALA A 246 6.00 -15.31 -9.15
N GLY A 247 5.97 -15.49 -7.83
CA GLY A 247 6.45 -16.70 -7.15
C GLY A 247 5.54 -17.93 -7.27
N GLY A 248 4.50 -17.86 -8.12
CA GLY A 248 3.59 -18.97 -8.38
C GLY A 248 2.56 -19.23 -7.28
N LEU A 249 2.45 -18.36 -6.28
CA LEU A 249 1.47 -18.52 -5.22
C LEU A 249 0.06 -18.24 -5.71
N GLN A 250 -0.85 -19.13 -5.37
CA GLN A 250 -2.27 -19.02 -5.64
C GLN A 250 -3.05 -19.20 -4.34
N ASN A 251 -4.24 -18.57 -4.27
CA ASN A 251 -5.13 -18.72 -3.11
C ASN A 251 -4.40 -18.44 -1.78
N PHE A 252 -3.86 -17.24 -1.62
CA PHE A 252 -3.21 -16.78 -0.40
C PHE A 252 -3.77 -15.44 0.04
N THR A 253 -3.60 -15.14 1.31
CA THR A 253 -3.78 -13.79 1.84
C THR A 253 -2.41 -13.21 2.17
N LEU A 254 -2.03 -12.12 1.52
CA LEU A 254 -0.86 -11.34 1.89
C LEU A 254 -1.25 -10.37 3.01
N LEU A 255 -0.49 -10.39 4.10
CA LEU A 255 -0.51 -9.38 5.14
C LEU A 255 0.77 -8.54 4.99
N SER A 256 0.67 -7.44 4.27
CA SER A 256 1.75 -6.46 4.11
C SER A 256 1.78 -5.55 5.32
N THR A 257 2.88 -5.55 6.07
CA THR A 257 2.99 -4.84 7.34
C THR A 257 4.05 -3.75 7.32
N GLY A 258 3.75 -2.67 7.99
CA GLY A 258 4.60 -1.49 8.17
C GLY A 258 3.92 -0.57 9.18
N THR A 259 3.76 0.69 8.87
CA THR A 259 2.91 1.63 9.59
C THR A 259 1.46 1.11 9.62
N TRP A 260 0.99 0.63 8.49
CA TRP A 260 -0.26 -0.10 8.32
C TRP A 260 0.00 -1.60 8.18
N ALA A 261 -0.96 -2.42 8.59
CA ALA A 261 -1.12 -3.80 8.14
C ALA A 261 -2.25 -3.80 7.10
N ILE A 262 -1.92 -4.16 5.87
CA ILE A 262 -2.89 -4.25 4.77
C ILE A 262 -2.97 -5.70 4.35
N SER A 263 -4.18 -6.27 4.42
CA SER A 263 -4.44 -7.61 3.92
C SER A 263 -4.91 -7.57 2.47
N PHE A 264 -4.44 -8.50 1.65
CA PHE A 264 -4.85 -8.70 0.27
C PHE A 264 -5.31 -10.13 0.08
N ASN A 265 -6.58 -10.35 -0.30
CA ASN A 265 -7.14 -11.68 -0.55
C ASN A 265 -7.90 -11.70 -1.89
N SER A 266 -7.32 -12.33 -2.91
CA SER A 266 -7.95 -12.49 -4.22
C SER A 266 -9.05 -13.56 -4.27
N ALA A 267 -9.15 -14.40 -3.23
CA ALA A 267 -10.14 -15.47 -3.14
C ALA A 267 -11.43 -15.07 -2.38
N ALA A 268 -11.53 -13.82 -1.94
CA ALA A 268 -12.70 -13.33 -1.22
C ALA A 268 -13.90 -13.10 -2.16
N ASP A 269 -15.09 -13.34 -1.64
CA ASP A 269 -16.33 -12.87 -2.25
C ASP A 269 -16.56 -11.40 -1.86
N ILE A 270 -16.24 -10.48 -2.78
CA ILE A 270 -16.34 -9.04 -2.49
C ILE A 270 -17.75 -8.58 -2.13
N SER A 271 -18.79 -9.30 -2.55
CA SER A 271 -20.17 -8.96 -2.20
C SER A 271 -20.47 -9.06 -0.69
N LYS A 272 -19.60 -9.74 0.06
CA LYS A 272 -19.69 -9.91 1.52
C LYS A 272 -18.84 -8.92 2.31
N LEU A 273 -18.11 -8.05 1.63
CA LEU A 273 -17.29 -7.06 2.31
C LEU A 273 -18.16 -6.08 3.10
N ASP A 274 -17.83 -5.93 4.36
CA ASP A 274 -18.47 -4.99 5.27
C ASP A 274 -17.60 -3.74 5.38
N HIS A 275 -17.96 -2.69 4.64
CA HIS A 275 -17.21 -1.45 4.59
C HIS A 275 -17.01 -0.79 5.97
N SER A 276 -17.89 -1.05 6.93
CA SER A 276 -17.74 -0.53 8.29
C SER A 276 -16.49 -1.06 9.01
N LYS A 277 -15.93 -2.20 8.55
CA LYS A 277 -14.73 -2.85 9.08
C LYS A 277 -13.44 -2.46 8.33
N ASP A 278 -13.41 -1.28 7.76
CA ASP A 278 -12.28 -0.78 6.97
C ASP A 278 -11.85 -1.75 5.85
N THR A 279 -12.84 -2.38 5.21
CA THR A 279 -12.63 -3.21 4.03
C THR A 279 -12.86 -2.41 2.76
N ASN A 280 -12.06 -2.70 1.76
CA ASN A 280 -12.17 -2.13 0.42
C ASN A 280 -11.70 -3.16 -0.62
N THR A 281 -11.72 -2.78 -1.88
CA THR A 281 -11.08 -3.55 -2.95
C THR A 281 -9.94 -2.78 -3.57
N ASN A 282 -9.05 -3.54 -4.18
CA ASN A 282 -8.03 -3.10 -5.09
C ASN A 282 -8.06 -4.04 -6.31
N THR A 283 -7.22 -3.83 -7.29
CA THR A 283 -6.92 -4.82 -8.33
C THR A 283 -5.45 -5.23 -8.25
N ASP A 284 -5.14 -6.45 -8.66
CA ASP A 284 -3.76 -6.79 -8.96
C ASP A 284 -3.33 -6.13 -10.29
N VAL A 285 -2.08 -6.28 -10.68
CA VAL A 285 -1.55 -5.71 -11.93
C VAL A 285 -2.18 -6.30 -13.19
N LEU A 286 -2.83 -7.48 -13.09
CA LEU A 286 -3.54 -8.13 -14.18
C LEU A 286 -5.01 -7.66 -14.29
N GLY A 287 -5.47 -6.83 -13.34
CA GLY A 287 -6.84 -6.34 -13.26
C GLY A 287 -7.81 -7.24 -12.50
N ASN A 288 -7.34 -8.30 -11.84
CA ASN A 288 -8.19 -9.12 -10.98
C ASN A 288 -8.52 -8.38 -9.70
N ILE A 289 -9.77 -8.46 -9.25
CA ILE A 289 -10.21 -7.81 -8.02
C ILE A 289 -9.62 -8.52 -6.82
N VAL A 290 -9.12 -7.74 -5.86
CA VAL A 290 -8.52 -8.22 -4.61
C VAL A 290 -9.20 -7.52 -3.44
N ALA A 291 -9.80 -8.28 -2.53
CA ALA A 291 -10.33 -7.73 -1.29
C ALA A 291 -9.19 -7.28 -0.38
N CYS A 292 -9.35 -6.10 0.21
CA CYS A 292 -8.38 -5.51 1.11
C CYS A 292 -9.03 -5.09 2.42
N SER A 293 -8.27 -5.08 3.48
CA SER A 293 -8.62 -4.45 4.76
C SER A 293 -7.40 -3.81 5.37
N ARG A 294 -7.58 -2.77 6.18
CA ARG A 294 -6.52 -2.00 6.78
C ARG A 294 -6.62 -2.00 8.29
N PHE A 295 -5.47 -1.96 8.94
CA PHE A 295 -5.32 -1.76 10.36
C PHE A 295 -4.04 -0.96 10.64
N PHE A 296 -4.08 0.05 11.50
CA PHE A 296 -2.94 0.93 11.76
C PHE A 296 -1.92 0.26 12.70
N ALA A 297 -1.54 -0.96 12.36
CA ALA A 297 -0.85 -1.92 13.20
C ALA A 297 0.47 -1.41 13.80
N GLY A 298 1.30 -0.75 13.00
CA GLY A 298 2.59 -0.24 13.47
C GLY A 298 2.42 0.82 14.54
N LYS A 299 1.46 1.73 14.38
CA LYS A 299 1.18 2.78 15.37
C LYS A 299 0.51 2.23 16.62
N GLU A 300 -0.41 1.29 16.47
CA GLU A 300 -1.03 0.58 17.59
C GLU A 300 0.02 -0.19 18.40
N LEU A 301 0.93 -0.89 17.71
CA LEU A 301 2.04 -1.61 18.36
C LEU A 301 2.93 -0.65 19.16
N GLU A 302 3.31 0.47 18.58
CA GLU A 302 4.13 1.51 19.22
C GLU A 302 3.46 2.05 20.50
N LEU A 303 2.18 2.45 20.40
CA LEU A 303 1.41 2.97 21.53
C LEU A 303 1.22 1.92 22.63
N MET A 304 0.86 0.71 22.25
CA MET A 304 0.65 -0.39 23.19
C MET A 304 1.90 -0.83 23.92
N SER A 305 3.01 -0.95 23.18
CA SER A 305 4.30 -1.33 23.76
C SER A 305 4.94 -0.20 24.59
N ALA A 306 4.43 1.05 24.48
CA ALA A 306 5.07 2.24 25.02
C ALA A 306 6.55 2.32 24.58
N ASN A 307 6.83 2.03 23.33
CA ASN A 307 8.16 1.91 22.72
C ASN A 307 9.07 0.83 23.35
N ALA A 308 8.52 -0.13 24.10
CA ALA A 308 9.29 -1.27 24.57
C ALA A 308 9.82 -2.08 23.38
N PRO A 309 11.08 -2.50 23.36
CA PRO A 309 11.64 -3.31 22.29
C PRO A 309 10.87 -4.62 22.08
N ALA A 310 10.57 -4.96 20.83
CA ALA A 310 9.78 -6.15 20.48
C ALA A 310 10.44 -7.47 20.95
N ASN A 311 11.76 -7.52 21.07
CA ASN A 311 12.50 -8.67 21.57
C ASN A 311 12.32 -8.95 23.07
N LEU A 312 11.65 -8.06 23.80
CA LEU A 312 11.26 -8.31 25.18
C LEU A 312 9.95 -9.10 25.30
N ALA A 313 9.20 -9.25 24.21
CA ALA A 313 7.99 -10.06 24.21
C ALA A 313 8.33 -11.55 24.33
N SER A 314 7.55 -12.31 25.10
CA SER A 314 7.69 -13.76 25.19
C SER A 314 6.33 -14.45 25.31
N LEU A 315 6.26 -15.72 24.88
CA LEU A 315 5.05 -16.54 24.96
C LEU A 315 4.69 -16.88 26.41
N GLU A 316 5.66 -16.97 27.31
CA GLU A 316 5.46 -17.20 28.75
C GLU A 316 4.69 -16.03 29.35
N ILE A 317 5.11 -14.78 29.09
CA ILE A 317 4.42 -13.59 29.57
C ILE A 317 3.02 -13.46 28.91
N VAL A 318 2.91 -13.83 27.64
CA VAL A 318 1.58 -13.87 26.98
C VAL A 318 0.66 -14.85 27.67
N GLN A 319 1.15 -16.01 28.13
CA GLN A 319 0.35 -16.97 28.90
C GLN A 319 -0.10 -16.36 30.24
N GLU A 320 0.78 -15.67 30.96
CA GLU A 320 0.42 -14.97 32.21
C GLU A 320 -0.65 -13.90 31.97
N ILE A 321 -0.56 -13.15 30.86
CA ILE A 321 -1.56 -12.15 30.45
C ILE A 321 -2.93 -12.81 30.21
N ILE A 322 -2.96 -13.94 29.51
CA ILE A 322 -4.18 -14.72 29.24
C ILE A 322 -4.81 -15.24 30.55
N ASP A 323 -4.00 -15.82 31.42
CA ASP A 323 -4.47 -16.40 32.71
C ASP A 323 -4.99 -15.30 33.64
N ALA A 324 -4.37 -14.12 33.64
CA ALA A 324 -4.81 -12.94 34.38
C ALA A 324 -6.00 -12.22 33.70
N LYS A 325 -6.43 -12.65 32.50
CA LYS A 325 -7.51 -12.02 31.72
C LYS A 325 -7.24 -10.52 31.45
N THR A 326 -5.96 -10.12 31.37
CA THR A 326 -5.59 -8.77 30.98
C THR A 326 -5.81 -8.58 29.48
N MET A 327 -6.54 -7.55 29.07
CA MET A 327 -6.92 -7.31 27.67
C MET A 327 -6.61 -5.90 27.26
N ALA A 328 -6.00 -5.72 26.09
CA ALA A 328 -6.00 -4.46 25.36
C ALA A 328 -7.19 -4.49 24.40
N LEU A 329 -8.06 -3.51 24.48
CA LEU A 329 -9.24 -3.37 23.63
C LEU A 329 -9.03 -2.24 22.62
N PRO A 330 -9.54 -2.37 21.37
CA PRO A 330 -9.33 -1.39 20.31
C PRO A 330 -10.09 -0.08 20.52
N SER A 331 -9.72 0.99 19.86
CA SER A 331 -8.51 1.25 19.11
C SER A 331 -7.75 2.38 19.79
N PHE A 332 -6.42 2.31 19.85
CA PHE A 332 -5.58 3.36 20.47
C PHE A 332 -5.28 4.50 19.50
N THR A 333 -5.72 4.40 18.25
CA THR A 333 -5.55 5.41 17.19
C THR A 333 -6.91 5.86 16.64
N TYR A 334 -6.87 6.78 15.68
CA TYR A 334 -8.06 7.27 14.96
C TYR A 334 -8.63 6.29 13.92
N SER A 335 -8.03 5.11 13.75
CA SER A 335 -8.48 4.08 12.82
C SER A 335 -8.97 2.85 13.57
N SER A 336 -10.26 2.58 13.50
CA SER A 336 -10.88 1.44 14.18
C SER A 336 -10.58 0.09 13.53
N GLY A 337 -10.09 0.08 12.27
CA GLY A 337 -9.85 -1.17 11.55
C GLY A 337 -11.08 -2.09 11.55
N PRO A 338 -10.95 -3.37 11.97
CA PRO A 338 -12.07 -4.31 11.96
C PRO A 338 -13.13 -4.09 13.07
N PHE A 339 -12.97 -3.06 13.92
CA PHE A 339 -13.89 -2.75 15.03
C PHE A 339 -14.49 -1.34 14.90
N PRO A 340 -15.53 -1.15 14.07
CA PRO A 340 -16.13 0.15 13.82
C PRO A 340 -16.52 0.90 15.08
N GLY A 341 -16.25 2.21 15.11
CA GLY A 341 -16.61 3.09 16.21
C GLY A 341 -15.72 2.98 17.45
N SER A 342 -14.60 2.24 17.39
CA SER A 342 -13.61 2.15 18.47
C SER A 342 -12.50 3.21 18.41
N ASP A 343 -12.55 4.14 17.45
CA ASP A 343 -11.52 5.17 17.24
C ASP A 343 -11.17 5.93 18.52
N ASN A 344 -9.88 5.95 18.88
CA ASN A 344 -9.34 6.60 20.08
C ASN A 344 -9.99 6.16 21.41
N LYS A 345 -10.64 4.98 21.46
CA LYS A 345 -11.26 4.42 22.67
C LYS A 345 -10.43 3.29 23.30
N GLY A 346 -9.21 3.09 22.78
CA GLY A 346 -8.31 2.04 23.25
C GLY A 346 -8.07 2.08 24.75
N ARG A 347 -8.19 0.91 25.40
CA ARG A 347 -7.98 0.78 26.84
C ARG A 347 -7.44 -0.59 27.21
N ILE A 348 -6.74 -0.64 28.34
CA ILE A 348 -6.28 -1.90 28.92
C ILE A 348 -7.16 -2.19 30.14
N ILE A 349 -7.69 -3.40 30.22
CA ILE A 349 -8.44 -3.92 31.36
C ILE A 349 -7.66 -5.06 32.00
N GLY A 350 -7.81 -5.26 33.32
CA GLY A 350 -7.09 -6.24 34.09
C GLY A 350 -5.88 -5.69 34.83
N LEU A 351 -4.81 -6.47 34.94
CA LEU A 351 -3.59 -6.06 35.66
C LEU A 351 -2.87 -4.89 34.95
N LYS A 352 -2.22 -4.03 35.77
CA LYS A 352 -1.41 -2.93 35.23
C LYS A 352 -0.22 -3.47 34.44
N ALA A 353 -0.18 -3.17 33.15
CA ALA A 353 0.90 -3.56 32.23
C ALA A 353 1.99 -2.48 32.25
N GLU A 354 2.79 -2.37 33.32
CA GLU A 354 3.80 -1.30 33.44
C GLU A 354 5.18 -1.76 33.01
N ALA A 355 5.55 -3.02 33.25
CA ALA A 355 6.88 -3.54 32.86
C ALA A 355 7.04 -3.63 31.33
N PRO A 356 8.19 -3.22 30.77
CA PRO A 356 8.42 -3.24 29.31
C PRO A 356 8.16 -4.58 28.64
N ALA A 357 8.53 -5.71 29.27
CA ALA A 357 8.29 -7.03 28.74
C ALA A 357 6.79 -7.41 28.70
N ILE A 358 6.01 -6.99 29.69
CA ILE A 358 4.55 -7.17 29.73
C ILE A 358 3.92 -6.31 28.62
N ARG A 359 4.36 -5.06 28.47
CA ARG A 359 3.90 -4.16 27.40
C ARG A 359 4.16 -4.74 26.01
N ALA A 360 5.39 -5.19 25.75
CA ALA A 360 5.76 -5.79 24.47
C ALA A 360 4.95 -7.06 24.16
N SER A 361 4.74 -7.93 25.17
CA SER A 361 3.97 -9.18 25.03
C SER A 361 2.48 -8.91 24.82
N LEU A 362 1.89 -7.95 25.55
CA LEU A 362 0.49 -7.54 25.39
C LEU A 362 0.27 -6.89 24.01
N ALA A 363 1.21 -6.06 23.53
CA ALA A 363 1.14 -5.46 22.21
C ALA A 363 1.19 -6.51 21.09
N ALA A 364 2.06 -7.53 21.20
CA ALA A 364 2.12 -8.62 20.25
C ALA A 364 0.81 -9.45 20.23
N LEU A 365 0.24 -9.76 21.39
CA LEU A 365 -1.06 -10.45 21.52
C LEU A 365 -2.19 -9.62 20.92
N TYR A 366 -2.27 -8.34 21.27
CA TYR A 366 -3.28 -7.42 20.77
C TYR A 366 -3.23 -7.30 19.24
N CYS A 367 -2.06 -7.07 18.67
CA CYS A 367 -1.90 -6.98 17.20
C CYS A 367 -2.27 -8.30 16.52
N ALA A 368 -1.96 -9.46 17.11
CA ALA A 368 -2.36 -10.75 16.54
C ALA A 368 -3.89 -10.94 16.55
N LEU A 369 -4.58 -10.50 17.60
CA LEU A 369 -6.05 -10.52 17.68
C LEU A 369 -6.69 -9.58 16.66
N MET A 370 -6.19 -8.34 16.56
CA MET A 370 -6.66 -7.35 15.58
C MET A 370 -6.47 -7.85 14.14
N VAL A 371 -5.28 -8.37 13.83
CA VAL A 371 -4.97 -8.94 12.51
C VAL A 371 -5.84 -10.17 12.23
N SER A 372 -6.11 -11.02 13.21
CA SER A 372 -7.02 -12.15 13.01
C SER A 372 -8.43 -11.68 12.63
N ALA A 373 -8.96 -10.65 13.30
CA ALA A 373 -10.25 -10.04 12.95
C ALA A 373 -10.21 -9.34 11.55
N GLN A 374 -9.11 -8.70 11.21
CA GLN A 374 -8.88 -8.11 9.88
C GLN A 374 -8.91 -9.18 8.78
N LEU A 375 -8.28 -10.33 9.01
CA LEU A 375 -8.28 -11.46 8.08
C LEU A 375 -9.68 -12.06 7.90
N ASP A 376 -10.50 -12.09 8.96
CA ASP A 376 -11.90 -12.51 8.85
C ASP A 376 -12.72 -11.51 8.03
N ALA A 377 -12.46 -10.21 8.16
CA ALA A 377 -13.16 -9.18 7.41
C ALA A 377 -12.96 -9.28 5.89
N VAL A 378 -11.83 -9.87 5.43
CA VAL A 378 -11.56 -10.16 4.00
C VAL A 378 -11.75 -11.63 3.65
N GLU A 379 -12.48 -12.40 4.46
CA GLU A 379 -12.74 -13.83 4.23
C GLU A 379 -11.47 -14.68 3.99
N SER A 380 -10.37 -14.39 4.67
CA SER A 380 -9.13 -15.17 4.54
C SER A 380 -9.32 -16.60 5.03
N LYS A 381 -9.19 -17.58 4.13
CA LYS A 381 -9.36 -19.02 4.41
C LYS A 381 -8.17 -19.87 3.98
N ASN A 382 -7.31 -19.32 3.14
CA ASN A 382 -6.14 -20.01 2.59
C ASN A 382 -4.88 -19.67 3.39
N GLN A 383 -3.71 -19.98 2.84
CA GLN A 383 -2.43 -19.65 3.48
C GLN A 383 -2.27 -18.13 3.68
N ILE A 384 -1.61 -17.76 4.76
CA ILE A 384 -1.33 -16.38 5.12
C ILE A 384 0.17 -16.14 4.98
N ILE A 385 0.55 -15.07 4.29
CA ILE A 385 1.93 -14.62 4.17
C ILE A 385 2.04 -13.30 4.91
N VAL A 386 2.91 -13.23 5.90
CA VAL A 386 3.22 -12.01 6.63
C VAL A 386 4.52 -11.43 6.07
N ASP A 387 4.44 -10.21 5.56
CA ASP A 387 5.56 -9.47 5.00
C ASP A 387 5.78 -8.14 5.73
N GLY A 388 6.98 -7.60 5.66
CA GLY A 388 7.37 -6.37 6.34
C GLY A 388 7.78 -6.59 7.81
N PRO A 389 7.86 -5.52 8.64
CA PRO A 389 8.41 -5.59 9.99
C PRO A 389 7.78 -6.63 10.92
N PHE A 390 6.49 -6.90 10.79
CA PHE A 390 5.83 -7.90 11.63
C PHE A 390 6.27 -9.34 11.31
N SER A 391 6.84 -9.59 10.12
CA SER A 391 7.43 -10.90 9.80
C SER A 391 8.65 -11.25 10.66
N GLN A 392 9.21 -10.27 11.36
CA GLN A 392 10.35 -10.45 12.27
C GLN A 392 9.91 -10.60 13.75
N ASN A 393 8.62 -10.43 14.06
CA ASN A 393 8.11 -10.58 15.41
C ASN A 393 7.63 -12.02 15.67
N ALA A 394 8.53 -12.85 16.18
CA ALA A 394 8.26 -14.28 16.39
C ALA A 394 7.07 -14.56 17.33
N VAL A 395 6.86 -13.72 18.36
CA VAL A 395 5.75 -13.87 19.30
C VAL A 395 4.42 -13.57 18.60
N PHE A 396 4.33 -12.45 17.88
CA PHE A 396 3.16 -12.12 17.07
C PHE A 396 2.84 -13.24 16.07
N LEU A 397 3.82 -13.69 15.30
CA LEU A 397 3.66 -14.73 14.29
C LEU A 397 3.13 -16.04 14.90
N SER A 398 3.71 -16.49 16.02
CA SER A 398 3.33 -17.74 16.69
C SER A 398 1.90 -17.67 17.24
N ILE A 399 1.50 -16.51 17.79
CA ILE A 399 0.12 -16.29 18.26
C ILE A 399 -0.86 -16.29 17.08
N LEU A 400 -0.52 -15.56 16.00
CA LEU A 400 -1.35 -15.53 14.78
C LEU A 400 -1.54 -16.94 14.22
N ALA A 401 -0.48 -17.73 14.14
CA ALA A 401 -0.56 -19.11 13.68
C ALA A 401 -1.44 -19.98 14.60
N GLN A 402 -1.46 -19.72 15.91
CA GLN A 402 -2.36 -20.42 16.83
C GLN A 402 -3.83 -19.97 16.68
N LEU A 403 -4.09 -18.69 16.46
CA LEU A 403 -5.43 -18.15 16.19
C LEU A 403 -6.00 -18.69 14.87
N ARG A 404 -5.12 -18.90 13.88
CA ARG A 404 -5.45 -19.31 12.50
C ARG A 404 -5.07 -20.79 12.22
N ARG A 405 -5.37 -21.72 13.13
CA ARG A 405 -4.96 -23.14 13.07
C ARG A 405 -5.37 -23.88 11.79
N SER A 406 -6.44 -23.44 11.13
CA SER A 406 -6.87 -24.01 9.84
C SER A 406 -6.08 -23.50 8.64
N GLN A 407 -5.21 -22.51 8.84
CA GLN A 407 -4.42 -21.87 7.80
C GLN A 407 -2.93 -22.02 8.09
N LYS A 408 -2.13 -22.21 7.05
CA LYS A 408 -0.67 -22.13 7.18
C LYS A 408 -0.24 -20.67 7.19
N VAL A 409 0.61 -20.29 8.13
CA VAL A 409 1.19 -18.95 8.22
C VAL A 409 2.66 -19.04 7.83
N TYR A 410 3.08 -18.14 6.96
CA TYR A 410 4.46 -18.00 6.51
C TYR A 410 4.96 -16.58 6.79
N ALA A 411 6.23 -16.45 7.10
CA ALA A 411 6.94 -15.17 7.20
C ALA A 411 7.81 -14.96 5.95
N SER A 412 7.75 -13.77 5.37
CA SER A 412 8.64 -13.37 4.29
C SER A 412 9.98 -12.94 4.85
N GLU A 413 11.06 -13.35 4.20
CA GLU A 413 12.43 -13.04 4.63
C GLU A 413 13.02 -11.82 3.90
N LEU A 414 12.38 -11.33 2.85
CA LEU A 414 12.94 -10.26 2.02
C LEU A 414 12.68 -8.86 2.61
N LYS A 415 13.72 -8.02 2.65
CA LYS A 415 13.65 -6.67 3.22
C LYS A 415 12.97 -5.64 2.30
N ASP A 416 13.12 -5.75 0.98
CA ASP A 416 12.60 -4.79 -0.02
C ASP A 416 11.60 -5.47 -0.97
N GLY A 417 10.58 -6.14 -0.39
CA GLY A 417 9.57 -6.92 -1.13
C GLY A 417 8.82 -6.10 -2.18
N THR A 418 8.45 -4.87 -1.85
CA THR A 418 7.78 -3.92 -2.76
C THR A 418 8.61 -3.65 -4.01
N ALA A 419 9.87 -3.26 -3.85
CA ALA A 419 10.74 -2.95 -4.97
C ALA A 419 11.07 -4.20 -5.80
N ALA A 420 11.28 -5.36 -5.16
CA ALA A 420 11.50 -6.62 -5.87
C ALA A 420 10.28 -7.03 -6.71
N GLY A 421 9.06 -6.85 -6.16
CA GLY A 421 7.83 -7.11 -6.90
C GLY A 421 7.61 -6.14 -8.06
N ALA A 422 7.90 -4.86 -7.87
CA ALA A 422 7.89 -3.89 -8.96
C ALA A 422 8.91 -4.26 -10.05
N ALA A 423 10.13 -4.68 -9.68
CA ALA A 423 11.14 -5.13 -10.64
C ALA A 423 10.68 -6.32 -11.51
N CYS A 424 9.80 -7.20 -10.99
CA CYS A 424 9.21 -8.30 -11.76
C CYS A 424 8.48 -7.81 -13.01
N LEU A 425 7.90 -6.60 -12.99
CA LEU A 425 7.18 -6.04 -14.13
C LEU A 425 8.08 -5.88 -15.37
N ALA A 426 9.37 -5.59 -15.17
CA ALA A 426 10.33 -5.48 -16.27
C ALA A 426 10.58 -6.82 -16.98
N LEU A 427 10.31 -7.94 -16.31
CA LEU A 427 10.46 -9.30 -16.83
C LEU A 427 9.17 -9.86 -17.42
N MET A 428 8.03 -9.16 -17.28
CA MET A 428 6.75 -9.63 -17.83
C MET A 428 6.78 -9.63 -19.36
N ASN A 429 6.24 -10.69 -19.93
CA ASN A 429 6.00 -10.83 -21.36
C ASN A 429 4.50 -11.05 -21.56
N ASP A 430 3.83 -10.13 -22.21
CA ASP A 430 2.37 -10.05 -22.24
C ASP A 430 1.78 -10.08 -20.83
N ALA A 431 0.85 -10.94 -20.51
CA ALA A 431 0.29 -11.12 -19.18
C ALA A 431 0.96 -12.28 -18.40
N GLN A 432 2.11 -12.79 -18.88
CA GLN A 432 2.81 -13.87 -18.19
C GLN A 432 3.70 -13.33 -17.09
N LEU A 433 3.44 -13.81 -15.87
CA LEU A 433 4.27 -13.51 -14.72
C LEU A 433 5.64 -14.20 -14.87
N PRO A 434 6.74 -13.53 -14.49
CA PRO A 434 8.04 -14.19 -14.42
C PRO A 434 8.01 -15.28 -13.35
N ASP A 435 8.73 -16.37 -13.56
CA ASP A 435 8.96 -17.38 -12.54
C ASP A 435 10.12 -16.94 -11.64
N ILE A 436 9.80 -16.55 -10.42
CA ILE A 436 10.78 -16.09 -9.43
C ILE A 436 10.73 -16.96 -8.18
N LYS A 437 11.89 -17.14 -7.58
CA LYS A 437 11.95 -17.78 -6.27
C LYS A 437 11.57 -16.78 -5.17
N ILE A 438 10.69 -17.21 -4.28
CA ILE A 438 10.37 -16.51 -3.04
C ILE A 438 10.80 -17.35 -1.85
N ASP A 439 11.44 -16.73 -0.88
CA ASP A 439 11.88 -17.40 0.34
C ASP A 439 10.85 -17.09 1.46
N LEU A 440 10.17 -18.16 1.90
CA LEU A 440 9.15 -18.13 2.94
C LEU A 440 9.50 -19.13 4.04
N SER A 441 9.53 -18.66 5.28
CA SER A 441 9.68 -19.51 6.45
C SER A 441 8.33 -19.89 7.04
N SER A 442 8.10 -21.19 7.26
CA SER A 442 6.88 -21.66 7.91
C SER A 442 6.86 -21.24 9.38
N VAL A 443 5.79 -20.62 9.82
CA VAL A 443 5.63 -20.18 11.22
C VAL A 443 5.14 -21.31 12.08
N LYS A 444 5.87 -21.54 13.20
CA LYS A 444 5.43 -22.50 14.21
C LYS A 444 4.32 -21.87 15.07
N SER A 445 3.19 -22.59 15.20
CA SER A 445 2.11 -22.20 16.09
C SER A 445 2.55 -22.18 17.55
N ALA A 446 2.12 -21.18 18.31
CA ALA A 446 2.24 -21.20 19.75
C ALA A 446 1.40 -22.35 20.36
N ASN A 447 1.64 -22.63 21.65
CA ASN A 447 0.85 -23.60 22.40
C ASN A 447 0.31 -22.96 23.70
N LEU A 448 -0.34 -21.79 23.53
CA LEU A 448 -0.94 -21.04 24.63
C LEU A 448 -2.24 -21.71 25.08
N GLN A 449 -2.34 -21.93 26.39
CA GLN A 449 -3.55 -22.50 26.98
C GLN A 449 -4.66 -21.44 27.01
N ASN A 450 -5.90 -21.87 26.84
CA ASN A 450 -7.11 -21.04 26.92
C ASN A 450 -7.15 -19.84 25.91
N LEU A 451 -6.25 -19.76 24.91
CA LEU A 451 -6.20 -18.65 23.93
C LEU A 451 -7.55 -18.50 23.20
N GLU A 452 -8.20 -19.59 22.81
CA GLU A 452 -9.50 -19.53 22.13
C GLU A 452 -10.60 -18.93 23.00
N THR A 453 -10.65 -19.32 24.28
CA THR A 453 -11.61 -18.77 25.26
C THR A 453 -11.33 -17.28 25.51
N TYR A 454 -10.06 -16.94 25.66
CA TYR A 454 -9.61 -15.54 25.78
C TYR A 454 -9.99 -14.72 24.55
N HIS A 455 -9.74 -15.23 23.34
CA HIS A 455 -10.07 -14.56 22.07
C HIS A 455 -11.56 -14.24 21.97
N ARG A 456 -12.43 -15.22 22.27
CA ARG A 456 -13.90 -15.00 22.28
C ARG A 456 -14.32 -13.93 23.29
N ALA A 457 -13.74 -13.93 24.49
CA ALA A 457 -14.03 -12.93 25.51
C ALA A 457 -13.53 -11.53 25.08
N TRP A 458 -12.32 -11.47 24.50
CA TRP A 458 -11.73 -10.24 23.97
C TRP A 458 -12.58 -9.67 22.83
N GLU A 459 -12.96 -10.48 21.85
CA GLU A 459 -13.79 -10.05 20.72
C GLU A 459 -15.14 -9.50 21.17
N LYS A 460 -15.78 -10.17 22.15
CA LYS A 460 -17.02 -9.68 22.75
C LYS A 460 -16.83 -8.31 23.40
N ALA A 461 -15.75 -8.13 24.15
CA ALA A 461 -15.44 -6.86 24.82
C ALA A 461 -15.07 -5.75 23.82
N ALA A 462 -14.35 -6.08 22.75
CA ALA A 462 -13.97 -5.16 21.67
C ALA A 462 -15.19 -4.64 20.89
N LYS A 463 -16.23 -5.46 20.71
CA LYS A 463 -17.49 -5.06 20.06
C LYS A 463 -18.42 -4.21 20.93
N GLN A 464 -18.19 -4.15 22.23
CA GLN A 464 -19.00 -3.39 23.20
C GLN A 464 -18.42 -2.00 23.53
N GLY A 465 -17.22 -1.72 23.09
CA GLY A 465 -16.49 -0.47 23.32
C GLY A 465 -16.67 0.55 22.27
#